data_729d670a3ee25ab8cc17c018a69c6a3d
#
_entry.id   729d670a3ee25ab8cc17c018a69c6a3d
#
_cell.length_a   1.000
_cell.length_b   1.000
_cell.length_c   1.000
_cell.angle_alpha   90.00
_cell.angle_beta   90.00
_cell.angle_gamma   90.00
#
_symmetry.space_group_name_H-M   'P 1'
#
loop_
_entity.id
_entity.type
_entity.pdbx_description
1 polymer ?
#
loop_
_entity_poly.entity_id
_entity_poly.type
_entity_poly.pdbx_seq_one_letter_code
_entity_poly.pdbx_strand_id
1 'polypeptide(L)'
;MTIGLIFALAGCSLLMPKEAAADNIDITGTVQSRCIVNTDTAGVYGNPNAYTLTTLPASNGQVPIVRIDVSLANAYNAEISYPTSFSSSPSLSDTVAWTGAVATGQTSVSGMSAYQAASTTTGAKRTYALTLAGTTWFTVASTATYGGGGNKAFPGGSYKAVVLAECIAQ
;
A
#
# COMPACT_ATOMS: atom_id res chain seq x y z
N MET A 1 -35.68 -60.66 -82.79
CA MET A 1 -34.81 -59.48 -82.79
C MET A 1 -35.19 -58.65 -81.59
N THR A 2 -34.50 -58.84 -80.47
CA THR A 2 -34.86 -58.35 -79.16
C THR A 2 -33.82 -57.28 -78.76
N ILE A 3 -34.24 -56.02 -78.61
CA ILE A 3 -33.36 -54.88 -78.25
C ILE A 3 -33.42 -54.74 -76.77
N GLY A 4 -32.30 -54.98 -76.07
CA GLY A 4 -32.15 -54.77 -74.63
C GLY A 4 -31.85 -53.31 -74.34
N LEU A 5 -32.66 -52.73 -73.48
CA LEU A 5 -32.51 -51.35 -72.98
C LEU A 5 -31.69 -51.37 -71.69
N ILE A 6 -30.49 -50.80 -71.67
CA ILE A 6 -29.61 -50.68 -70.51
C ILE A 6 -29.94 -49.34 -69.77
N PHE A 7 -30.51 -49.41 -68.59
CA PHE A 7 -30.68 -48.28 -67.69
C PHE A 7 -29.36 -48.05 -66.94
N ALA A 8 -28.71 -46.93 -67.19
CA ALA A 8 -27.59 -46.44 -66.37
C ALA A 8 -28.15 -45.68 -65.12
N LEU A 9 -27.98 -46.24 -63.93
CA LEU A 9 -28.21 -45.54 -62.66
C LEU A 9 -27.08 -44.57 -62.43
N ALA A 10 -27.34 -43.29 -62.58
CA ALA A 10 -26.43 -42.22 -62.10
C ALA A 10 -26.52 -42.12 -60.54
N GLY A 11 -25.47 -42.56 -59.88
CA GLY A 11 -25.32 -42.41 -58.41
C GLY A 11 -25.10 -40.95 -58.04
N CYS A 12 -26.13 -40.36 -57.45
CA CYS A 12 -26.03 -39.03 -56.87
C CYS A 12 -25.28 -39.15 -55.51
N SER A 13 -23.98 -38.83 -55.45
CA SER A 13 -23.19 -38.72 -54.20
C SER A 13 -23.63 -37.49 -53.47
N LEU A 14 -24.43 -37.69 -52.43
CA LEU A 14 -24.76 -36.65 -51.44
C LEU A 14 -23.47 -36.25 -50.71
N LEU A 15 -22.89 -35.11 -51.11
CA LEU A 15 -21.88 -34.41 -50.31
C LEU A 15 -22.54 -33.90 -49.04
N MET A 16 -22.42 -34.66 -47.96
CA MET A 16 -22.80 -34.15 -46.62
C MET A 16 -21.85 -33.00 -46.26
N PRO A 17 -22.39 -31.82 -45.86
CA PRO A 17 -21.53 -30.76 -45.34
C PRO A 17 -20.84 -31.28 -44.09
N LYS A 18 -19.51 -31.22 -44.08
CA LYS A 18 -18.70 -31.51 -42.91
C LYS A 18 -18.99 -30.38 -41.90
N GLU A 19 -19.66 -30.72 -40.81
CA GLU A 19 -19.85 -29.77 -39.75
C GLU A 19 -18.48 -29.22 -39.28
N ALA A 20 -18.32 -27.91 -39.32
CA ALA A 20 -17.16 -27.25 -38.75
C ALA A 20 -17.28 -27.34 -37.23
N ALA A 21 -16.51 -28.22 -36.61
CA ALA A 21 -16.39 -28.24 -35.16
C ALA A 21 -15.62 -26.98 -34.72
N ALA A 22 -16.28 -26.11 -33.94
CA ALA A 22 -15.60 -25.03 -33.26
C ALA A 22 -14.96 -25.64 -31.99
N ASP A 23 -13.64 -25.50 -31.88
CA ASP A 23 -12.90 -25.90 -30.70
C ASP A 23 -12.70 -24.64 -29.79
N ASN A 24 -13.01 -24.77 -28.53
CA ASN A 24 -12.80 -23.69 -27.54
C ASN A 24 -11.38 -23.82 -26.97
N ILE A 25 -10.58 -22.81 -27.17
CA ILE A 25 -9.22 -22.74 -26.60
C ILE A 25 -9.27 -21.89 -25.35
N ASP A 26 -9.00 -22.48 -24.18
CA ASP A 26 -8.93 -21.80 -22.92
C ASP A 26 -7.59 -21.08 -22.78
N ILE A 27 -7.64 -19.77 -22.51
CA ILE A 27 -6.48 -18.96 -22.13
C ILE A 27 -6.53 -18.79 -20.62
N THR A 28 -5.61 -19.43 -19.91
CA THR A 28 -5.51 -19.34 -18.46
C THR A 28 -4.39 -18.41 -18.05
N GLY A 29 -4.62 -17.61 -17.01
CA GLY A 29 -3.62 -16.71 -16.42
C GLY A 29 -3.85 -16.59 -14.91
N THR A 30 -2.76 -16.40 -14.16
CA THR A 30 -2.81 -16.15 -12.72
C THR A 30 -2.27 -14.76 -12.44
N VAL A 31 -3.05 -13.93 -11.74
CA VAL A 31 -2.61 -12.64 -11.21
C VAL A 31 -2.26 -12.85 -9.73
N GLN A 32 -0.97 -12.66 -9.40
CA GLN A 32 -0.53 -12.72 -8.00
C GLN A 32 -0.79 -11.39 -7.32
N SER A 33 -1.44 -11.43 -6.16
CA SER A 33 -1.56 -10.26 -5.31
C SER A 33 -0.21 -9.97 -4.65
N ARG A 34 0.19 -8.69 -4.65
CA ARG A 34 1.45 -8.24 -4.09
C ARG A 34 1.26 -6.87 -3.43
N CYS A 35 1.79 -6.72 -2.23
CA CYS A 35 1.93 -5.44 -1.57
C CYS A 35 3.37 -5.24 -1.13
N ILE A 36 3.97 -4.11 -1.49
CA ILE A 36 5.36 -3.78 -1.16
C ILE A 36 5.38 -2.50 -0.37
N VAL A 37 6.03 -2.53 0.80
CA VAL A 37 6.27 -1.36 1.64
C VAL A 37 7.71 -0.91 1.46
N ASN A 38 7.91 0.35 1.13
CA ASN A 38 9.22 0.96 0.94
C ASN A 38 9.34 2.24 1.76
N THR A 39 10.55 2.52 2.27
CA THR A 39 10.88 3.86 2.75
C THR A 39 11.21 4.74 1.54
N ASP A 40 10.37 5.73 1.29
CA ASP A 40 10.61 6.72 0.23
C ASP A 40 11.52 7.84 0.74
N THR A 41 11.19 8.39 1.90
CA THR A 41 11.95 9.46 2.54
C THR A 41 12.17 9.13 4.01
N ALA A 42 13.43 9.18 4.46
CA ALA A 42 13.76 9.00 5.86
C ALA A 42 13.36 10.25 6.67
N GLY A 43 12.85 10.04 7.89
CA GLY A 43 12.53 11.12 8.81
C GLY A 43 13.76 11.68 9.51
N VAL A 44 13.71 12.98 9.85
CA VAL A 44 14.70 13.66 10.70
C VAL A 44 13.98 14.45 11.77
N TYR A 45 14.43 14.34 13.01
CA TYR A 45 13.94 15.20 14.09
C TYR A 45 14.63 16.56 14.07
N GLY A 46 13.83 17.60 14.00
CA GLY A 46 14.25 18.95 14.40
C GLY A 46 14.02 19.14 15.89
N ASN A 47 14.78 20.06 16.49
CA ASN A 47 14.71 20.40 17.91
C ASN A 47 14.39 21.89 18.04
N PRO A 48 13.11 22.28 18.02
CA PRO A 48 12.71 23.70 18.11
C PRO A 48 12.96 24.32 19.48
N ASN A 49 13.08 23.49 20.51
CA ASN A 49 13.36 23.89 21.88
C ASN A 49 13.94 22.71 22.67
N ALA A 50 14.43 22.95 23.88
CA ALA A 50 15.15 21.95 24.68
C ALA A 50 14.36 20.68 25.00
N TYR A 51 13.05 20.72 25.00
CA TYR A 51 12.17 19.60 25.40
C TYR A 51 11.34 18.99 24.26
N THR A 52 11.54 19.43 23.01
CA THR A 52 10.75 18.94 21.88
C THR A 52 11.64 18.42 20.76
N LEU A 53 11.35 17.21 20.28
CA LEU A 53 11.87 16.65 19.03
C LEU A 53 10.68 16.43 18.10
N THR A 54 10.73 16.94 16.87
CA THR A 54 9.61 16.81 15.93
C THR A 54 10.10 16.63 14.49
N THR A 55 9.35 15.86 13.71
CA THR A 55 9.63 15.69 12.27
C THR A 55 9.05 16.83 11.42
N LEU A 56 8.37 17.80 12.01
CA LEU A 56 7.73 18.89 11.26
C LEU A 56 8.77 19.83 10.61
N PRO A 57 8.62 20.19 9.32
CA PRO A 57 9.56 21.05 8.61
C PRO A 57 9.71 22.45 9.21
N ALA A 58 8.65 23.00 9.82
CA ALA A 58 8.69 24.30 10.51
C ALA A 58 9.71 24.32 11.68
N SER A 59 10.15 23.17 12.13
CA SER A 59 11.14 23.01 13.22
C SER A 59 12.46 22.41 12.70
N ASN A 60 12.78 22.55 11.43
CA ASN A 60 13.92 21.92 10.76
C ASN A 60 13.88 20.39 10.81
N GLY A 61 12.72 19.80 10.99
CA GLY A 61 12.51 18.36 10.88
C GLY A 61 12.22 17.95 9.44
N GLN A 62 12.24 16.63 9.19
CA GLN A 62 11.80 16.02 7.93
C GLN A 62 10.79 14.92 8.23
N VAL A 63 9.60 15.05 7.66
CA VAL A 63 8.54 14.05 7.81
C VAL A 63 8.93 12.81 6.99
N PRO A 64 9.01 11.61 7.60
CA PRO A 64 9.22 10.38 6.85
C PRO A 64 8.04 10.08 5.94
N ILE A 65 8.35 9.49 4.78
CA ILE A 65 7.37 9.07 3.78
C ILE A 65 7.51 7.58 3.55
N VAL A 66 6.41 6.87 3.71
CA VAL A 66 6.27 5.44 3.40
C VAL A 66 5.55 5.33 2.06
N ARG A 67 6.11 4.58 1.13
CA ARG A 67 5.49 4.23 -0.14
C ARG A 67 4.96 2.80 -0.10
N ILE A 68 3.72 2.62 -0.51
CA ILE A 68 3.07 1.32 -0.62
C ILE A 68 2.62 1.09 -2.06
N ASP A 69 3.10 0.00 -2.66
CA ASP A 69 2.79 -0.43 -4.02
C ASP A 69 1.90 -1.66 -3.97
N VAL A 70 0.70 -1.60 -4.54
CA VAL A 70 -0.29 -2.68 -4.56
C VAL A 70 -0.62 -3.10 -5.98
N SER A 71 -0.48 -4.39 -6.28
CA SER A 71 -0.77 -4.94 -7.61
C SER A 71 -2.23 -5.37 -7.80
N LEU A 72 -2.97 -5.62 -6.71
CA LEU A 72 -4.36 -6.09 -6.77
C LEU A 72 -5.23 -5.31 -5.79
N ALA A 73 -6.30 -4.71 -6.31
CA ALA A 73 -7.28 -3.96 -5.52
C ALA A 73 -8.00 -4.86 -4.49
N ASN A 74 -8.37 -4.29 -3.34
CA ASN A 74 -9.12 -4.95 -2.25
C ASN A 74 -8.45 -6.20 -1.63
N ALA A 75 -7.14 -6.38 -1.83
CA ALA A 75 -6.42 -7.53 -1.28
C ALA A 75 -5.72 -7.23 0.05
N TYR A 76 -5.51 -5.95 0.38
CA TYR A 76 -4.69 -5.54 1.51
C TYR A 76 -5.24 -4.34 2.27
N ASN A 77 -4.91 -4.28 3.56
CA ASN A 77 -4.92 -3.08 4.37
C ASN A 77 -3.48 -2.58 4.58
N ALA A 78 -3.27 -1.27 4.52
CA ALA A 78 -2.05 -0.65 5.03
C ALA A 78 -2.24 -0.26 6.49
N GLU A 79 -1.39 -0.75 7.38
CA GLU A 79 -1.32 -0.34 8.77
C GLU A 79 -0.04 0.46 9.01
N ILE A 80 -0.17 1.72 9.41
CA ILE A 80 0.97 2.62 9.61
C ILE A 80 0.85 3.27 10.98
N SER A 81 1.93 3.21 11.77
CA SER A 81 1.99 3.79 13.11
C SER A 81 3.12 4.81 13.22
N TYR A 82 2.81 5.98 13.79
CA TYR A 82 3.86 6.88 14.22
C TYR A 82 4.52 6.34 15.52
N PRO A 83 5.79 6.69 15.79
CA PRO A 83 6.51 6.21 16.97
C PRO A 83 5.85 6.62 18.28
N THR A 84 5.89 5.71 19.27
CA THR A 84 5.44 5.95 20.66
C THR A 84 6.58 5.76 21.67
N SER A 85 7.78 5.46 21.17
CA SER A 85 9.01 5.37 21.97
C SER A 85 10.24 5.58 21.07
N PHE A 86 11.36 5.89 21.67
CA PHE A 86 12.65 5.81 20.97
C PHE A 86 13.12 4.35 20.88
N SER A 87 13.63 3.95 19.73
CA SER A 87 14.35 2.69 19.55
C SER A 87 15.80 2.80 20.06
N SER A 88 16.32 4.03 20.13
CA SER A 88 17.61 4.35 20.72
C SER A 88 17.61 5.79 21.20
N SER A 89 18.11 6.03 22.41
CA SER A 89 18.26 7.36 23.00
C SER A 89 19.31 7.33 24.12
N PRO A 90 19.82 8.47 24.57
CA PRO A 90 20.49 8.58 25.87
C PRO A 90 19.55 8.15 27.00
N SER A 91 20.10 7.91 28.19
CA SER A 91 19.31 7.62 29.39
C SER A 91 18.35 8.76 29.69
N LEU A 92 17.07 8.46 29.72
CA LEU A 92 16.01 9.41 30.04
C LEU A 92 15.57 9.23 31.48
N SER A 93 15.59 10.32 32.27
CA SER A 93 15.16 10.33 33.69
C SER A 93 13.68 10.72 33.83
N ASP A 94 13.01 11.05 32.74
CA ASP A 94 11.64 11.52 32.74
C ASP A 94 10.83 10.88 31.60
N THR A 95 9.52 11.01 31.63
CA THR A 95 8.62 10.48 30.60
C THR A 95 8.70 11.28 29.31
N VAL A 96 8.42 10.62 28.19
CA VAL A 96 8.26 11.24 26.88
C VAL A 96 6.82 11.09 26.42
N ALA A 97 6.16 12.20 26.21
CA ALA A 97 4.84 12.22 25.58
C ALA A 97 5.00 12.23 24.05
N TRP A 98 4.22 11.38 23.38
CA TRP A 98 4.25 11.23 21.93
C TRP A 98 2.95 11.69 21.31
N THR A 99 3.05 12.45 20.24
CA THR A 99 1.94 12.80 19.36
C THR A 99 2.36 12.61 17.91
N GLY A 100 1.41 12.36 17.03
CA GLY A 100 1.72 12.18 15.61
C GLY A 100 0.48 12.10 14.77
N ALA A 101 0.71 12.03 13.46
CA ALA A 101 -0.34 11.85 12.47
C ALA A 101 0.19 11.05 11.28
N VAL A 102 -0.65 10.18 10.75
CA VAL A 102 -0.43 9.52 9.46
C VAL A 102 -1.43 10.09 8.46
N ALA A 103 -0.94 10.53 7.32
CA ALA A 103 -1.78 11.11 6.29
C ALA A 103 -1.44 10.55 4.90
N THR A 104 -2.45 10.43 4.05
CA THR A 104 -2.26 10.13 2.64
C THR A 104 -1.62 11.35 1.95
N GLY A 105 -0.47 11.14 1.32
CA GLY A 105 0.23 12.13 0.53
C GLY A 105 -0.08 12.01 -0.95
N GLN A 106 0.94 11.73 -1.78
CA GLN A 106 0.78 11.52 -3.21
C GLN A 106 0.13 10.17 -3.52
N THR A 107 -0.54 10.07 -4.65
CA THR A 107 -1.18 8.85 -5.14
C THR A 107 -1.00 8.73 -6.64
N SER A 108 -0.83 7.50 -7.15
CA SER A 108 -0.73 7.24 -8.59
C SER A 108 -2.08 7.23 -9.30
N VAL A 109 -3.18 7.07 -8.55
CA VAL A 109 -4.56 7.03 -9.06
C VAL A 109 -5.42 8.00 -8.26
N SER A 110 -6.19 8.84 -8.93
CA SER A 110 -6.99 9.91 -8.29
C SER A 110 -7.98 9.43 -7.23
N GLY A 111 -8.58 8.24 -7.41
CA GLY A 111 -9.50 7.63 -6.44
C GLY A 111 -8.87 7.28 -5.09
N MET A 112 -7.53 7.12 -5.02
CA MET A 112 -6.82 6.83 -3.78
C MET A 112 -6.80 8.03 -2.80
N SER A 113 -7.11 9.24 -3.27
CA SER A 113 -7.24 10.42 -2.40
C SER A 113 -8.32 10.26 -1.33
N ALA A 114 -9.30 9.37 -1.56
CA ALA A 114 -10.36 9.04 -0.60
C ALA A 114 -9.86 8.20 0.60
N TYR A 115 -8.68 7.58 0.54
CA TYR A 115 -8.14 6.73 1.60
C TYR A 115 -8.06 7.45 2.95
N GLN A 116 -7.69 8.73 2.95
CA GLN A 116 -7.60 9.52 4.17
C GLN A 116 -8.94 9.61 4.91
N ALA A 117 -10.03 9.86 4.19
CA ALA A 117 -11.37 9.99 4.77
C ALA A 117 -11.95 8.63 5.21
N ALA A 118 -11.62 7.54 4.49
CA ALA A 118 -12.10 6.20 4.77
C ALA A 118 -11.25 5.45 5.82
N SER A 119 -10.11 6.02 6.27
CA SER A 119 -9.22 5.35 7.21
C SER A 119 -9.75 5.32 8.63
N THR A 120 -9.31 4.32 9.41
CA THR A 120 -9.59 4.20 10.84
C THR A 120 -8.34 4.45 11.66
N THR A 121 -8.49 5.01 12.86
CA THR A 121 -7.38 5.32 13.78
C THR A 121 -7.57 4.57 15.09
N THR A 122 -6.52 3.89 15.55
CA THR A 122 -6.48 3.21 16.85
C THR A 122 -5.15 3.53 17.53
N GLY A 123 -5.17 4.42 18.54
CA GLY A 123 -3.96 4.91 19.17
C GLY A 123 -3.02 5.62 18.17
N ALA A 124 -1.78 5.16 18.07
CA ALA A 124 -0.80 5.69 17.12
C ALA A 124 -0.93 5.11 15.70
N LYS A 125 -1.75 4.07 15.53
CA LYS A 125 -1.92 3.33 14.26
C LYS A 125 -3.06 3.90 13.44
N ARG A 126 -2.83 4.01 12.14
CA ARG A 126 -3.86 4.29 11.15
C ARG A 126 -3.93 3.17 10.13
N THR A 127 -5.16 2.71 9.84
CA THR A 127 -5.44 1.62 8.91
C THR A 127 -6.17 2.17 7.68
N TYR A 128 -5.69 1.81 6.51
CA TYR A 128 -6.23 2.20 5.21
C TYR A 128 -6.59 0.95 4.41
N ALA A 129 -7.83 0.83 3.98
CA ALA A 129 -8.23 -0.20 3.03
C ALA A 129 -7.70 0.16 1.62
N LEU A 130 -6.83 -0.67 1.06
CA LEU A 130 -6.23 -0.44 -0.25
C LEU A 130 -7.14 -0.98 -1.36
N THR A 131 -8.16 -0.20 -1.69
CA THR A 131 -9.24 -0.58 -2.60
C THR A 131 -8.89 -0.46 -4.08
N LEU A 132 -7.73 0.10 -4.42
CA LEU A 132 -7.26 0.30 -5.79
C LEU A 132 -5.83 -0.24 -5.93
N ALA A 133 -5.53 -0.82 -7.09
CA ALA A 133 -4.16 -1.13 -7.47
C ALA A 133 -3.40 0.15 -7.85
N GLY A 134 -2.14 0.23 -7.44
CA GLY A 134 -1.27 1.38 -7.70
C GLY A 134 -0.41 1.73 -6.50
N THR A 135 0.12 2.94 -6.48
CA THR A 135 1.08 3.43 -5.48
C THR A 135 0.48 4.55 -4.65
N THR A 136 0.67 4.47 -3.35
CA THR A 136 0.29 5.52 -2.39
C THR A 136 1.48 5.87 -1.50
N TRP A 137 1.72 7.17 -1.29
CA TRP A 137 2.70 7.69 -0.36
C TRP A 137 2.00 8.19 0.89
N PHE A 138 2.47 7.76 2.05
CA PHE A 138 1.93 8.16 3.35
C PHE A 138 2.98 8.96 4.10
N THR A 139 2.60 10.14 4.59
CA THR A 139 3.42 10.96 5.47
C THR A 139 3.16 10.60 6.91
N VAL A 140 4.22 10.52 7.75
CA VAL A 140 4.10 10.13 9.15
C VAL A 140 4.75 11.19 10.03
N ALA A 141 4.00 12.20 10.42
CA ALA A 141 4.48 13.21 11.36
C ALA A 141 4.55 12.63 12.79
N SER A 142 5.60 12.98 13.53
CA SER A 142 5.71 12.63 14.95
C SER A 142 6.41 13.72 15.74
N THR A 143 5.98 13.88 17.00
CA THR A 143 6.56 14.81 17.96
C THR A 143 6.71 14.10 19.31
N ALA A 144 7.90 14.19 19.90
CA ALA A 144 8.22 13.72 21.22
C ALA A 144 8.43 14.92 22.15
N THR A 145 7.76 14.95 23.30
CA THR A 145 7.89 16.01 24.30
C THR A 145 8.39 15.42 25.61
N TYR A 146 9.51 15.89 26.08
CA TYR A 146 10.18 15.39 27.30
C TYR A 146 9.64 16.04 28.54
N GLY A 147 9.39 15.26 29.58
CA GLY A 147 9.03 15.71 30.91
C GLY A 147 7.79 16.61 30.99
N GLY A 148 6.88 16.52 30.00
CA GLY A 148 5.72 17.40 29.92
C GLY A 148 6.03 18.82 29.43
N GLY A 149 7.25 19.10 28.99
CA GLY A 149 7.69 20.42 28.50
C GLY A 149 8.21 21.36 29.62
N GLY A 150 8.26 22.63 29.32
CA GLY A 150 8.62 23.68 30.29
C GLY A 150 10.11 23.70 30.66
N ASN A 151 10.44 23.42 31.92
CA ASN A 151 11.82 23.50 32.45
C ASN A 151 12.65 22.23 32.25
N LYS A 152 12.16 21.28 31.45
CA LYS A 152 12.88 20.05 31.14
C LYS A 152 13.65 20.19 29.84
N ALA A 153 14.69 19.37 29.68
CA ALA A 153 15.48 19.32 28.47
C ALA A 153 15.84 17.87 28.15
N PHE A 154 15.75 17.51 26.90
CA PHE A 154 16.31 16.24 26.41
C PHE A 154 17.81 16.17 26.71
N PRO A 155 18.33 15.08 27.28
CA PRO A 155 19.77 14.87 27.42
C PRO A 155 20.47 14.97 26.05
N GLY A 156 21.72 15.50 26.05
CA GLY A 156 22.51 15.57 24.83
C GLY A 156 22.78 14.17 24.26
N GLY A 157 22.65 14.00 22.93
CA GLY A 157 22.94 12.75 22.26
C GLY A 157 22.05 12.48 21.05
N SER A 158 22.15 11.27 20.50
CA SER A 158 21.39 10.85 19.33
C SER A 158 20.06 10.17 19.72
N TYR A 159 19.01 10.50 19.00
CA TYR A 159 17.69 9.93 19.19
C TYR A 159 17.20 9.26 17.90
N LYS A 160 16.72 8.04 18.04
CA LYS A 160 16.15 7.27 16.93
C LYS A 160 14.77 6.71 17.32
N ALA A 161 13.80 6.86 16.47
CA ALA A 161 12.48 6.22 16.57
C ALA A 161 12.12 5.55 15.25
N VAL A 162 11.21 4.60 15.29
CA VAL A 162 10.84 3.79 14.12
C VAL A 162 9.36 3.99 13.82
N VAL A 163 9.08 4.30 12.56
CA VAL A 163 7.74 4.21 11.97
C VAL A 163 7.50 2.76 11.59
N LEU A 164 6.41 2.18 12.07
CA LEU A 164 5.98 0.85 11.64
C LEU A 164 4.99 1.01 10.48
N ALA A 165 5.23 0.27 9.39
CA ALA A 165 4.33 0.23 8.25
C ALA A 165 4.26 -1.19 7.69
N GLU A 166 3.05 -1.71 7.57
CA GLU A 166 2.78 -3.08 7.18
C GLU A 166 1.64 -3.16 6.17
N CYS A 167 1.68 -4.16 5.28
CA CYS A 167 0.55 -4.59 4.47
C CYS A 167 -0.03 -5.87 5.07
N ILE A 168 -1.29 -5.81 5.45
CA ILE A 168 -2.04 -6.95 6.00
C ILE A 168 -3.02 -7.43 4.94
N ALA A 169 -2.95 -8.71 4.56
CA ALA A 169 -3.94 -9.32 3.67
C ALA A 169 -5.34 -9.30 4.32
N GLN A 170 -6.37 -9.04 3.49
CA GLN A 170 -7.78 -9.06 3.91
C GLN A 170 -8.38 -10.47 3.81
#